data_921ee489e54d28ba3ff57fdfde0f55d7
#
_entry.id   921ee489e54d28ba3ff57fdfde0f55d7
#
_cell.length_a   1.000
_cell.length_b   1.000
_cell.length_c   1.000
_cell.angle_alpha   90.00
_cell.angle_beta   90.00
_cell.angle_gamma   90.00
#
_symmetry.space_group_name_H-M   'P 1'
#
loop_
_entity.id
_entity.type
_entity.pdbx_description
1 polymer ?
#
loop_
_entity_poly.entity_id
_entity_poly.type
_entity_poly.pdbx_seq_one_letter_code
_entity_poly.pdbx_strand_id
1 'polypeptide(L)'
;MEQDYRNRSSLTPLIKPLLAYMSEETAVWVAQLLVVHGVELAITRERSSKYADYRPPWRHKGHVITLNANLRPLSFLLIFLHEYAHLLTWVESGPRVRPHGPERAAAYARLVHGAIRRGYFPEAMHGPLRRAMRQPQVSGCAQPELMEWLRQFEGQEEGWLTLETLEQGTRFETKAGMVFEKGPKGRTRYRCRRIPGGAYYVIHQSLLVRPLNESTKSA
;
A
#
# COMPACT_ATOMS: atom_id res chain seq x y z
N MET A 1 -23.51 -4.18 -23.16
CA MET A 1 -22.54 -4.67 -22.13
C MET A 1 -22.66 -3.94 -20.78
N GLU A 2 -23.54 -2.97 -20.63
CA GLU A 2 -23.68 -2.16 -19.40
C GLU A 2 -24.62 -2.76 -18.33
N GLN A 3 -25.33 -3.84 -18.64
CA GLN A 3 -26.40 -4.42 -17.81
C GLN A 3 -25.93 -5.54 -16.86
N ASP A 4 -24.74 -6.10 -17.07
CA ASP A 4 -24.26 -7.28 -16.32
C ASP A 4 -23.56 -6.92 -14.97
N TYR A 5 -23.15 -5.67 -14.80
CA TYR A 5 -22.47 -5.20 -13.58
C TYR A 5 -23.39 -5.00 -12.37
N ARG A 6 -24.71 -5.08 -12.57
CA ARG A 6 -25.73 -4.90 -11.52
C ARG A 6 -26.11 -6.20 -10.81
N ASN A 7 -25.74 -7.35 -11.35
CA ASN A 7 -26.05 -8.63 -10.72
C ASN A 7 -25.04 -8.93 -9.62
N ARG A 8 -25.43 -8.73 -8.36
CA ARG A 8 -24.63 -8.96 -7.15
C ARG A 8 -24.12 -10.40 -7.06
N SER A 9 -24.87 -11.38 -7.62
CA SER A 9 -24.48 -12.78 -7.62
C SER A 9 -23.24 -13.06 -8.47
N SER A 10 -23.04 -12.36 -9.58
CA SER A 10 -21.86 -12.52 -10.45
C SER A 10 -20.59 -11.91 -9.81
N LEU A 11 -20.73 -10.95 -8.89
CA LEU A 11 -19.62 -10.29 -8.19
C LEU A 11 -19.18 -11.03 -6.92
N THR A 12 -19.98 -11.98 -6.41
CA THR A 12 -19.71 -12.69 -5.15
C THR A 12 -18.31 -13.29 -5.05
N PRO A 13 -17.74 -13.94 -6.07
CA PRO A 13 -16.38 -14.49 -6.01
C PRO A 13 -15.31 -13.42 -5.79
N LEU A 14 -15.53 -12.19 -6.30
CA LEU A 14 -14.61 -11.05 -6.12
C LEU A 14 -14.82 -10.36 -4.79
N ILE A 15 -16.06 -10.27 -4.31
CA ILE A 15 -16.40 -9.61 -3.04
C ILE A 15 -15.86 -10.39 -1.85
N LYS A 16 -16.05 -11.72 -1.82
CA LYS A 16 -15.71 -12.56 -0.66
C LYS A 16 -14.30 -12.35 -0.12
N PRO A 17 -13.22 -12.38 -0.92
CA PRO A 17 -11.87 -12.13 -0.41
C PRO A 17 -11.64 -10.67 0.04
N LEU A 18 -12.40 -9.72 -0.46
CA LEU A 18 -12.29 -8.31 -0.10
C LEU A 18 -12.90 -7.98 1.26
N LEU A 19 -13.87 -8.79 1.75
CA LEU A 19 -14.51 -8.58 3.05
C LEU A 19 -13.56 -8.67 4.24
N ALA A 20 -12.37 -9.26 4.07
CA ALA A 20 -11.32 -9.25 5.07
C ALA A 20 -10.65 -7.85 5.23
N TYR A 21 -10.85 -6.96 4.26
CA TYR A 21 -10.14 -5.67 4.17
C TYR A 21 -11.07 -4.45 4.14
N MET A 22 -12.36 -4.64 3.90
CA MET A 22 -13.28 -3.50 3.76
C MET A 22 -14.73 -3.89 4.00
N SER A 23 -15.60 -2.90 4.18
CA SER A 23 -17.05 -3.11 4.26
C SER A 23 -17.60 -3.73 2.98
N GLU A 24 -18.77 -4.39 3.07
CA GLU A 24 -19.41 -5.00 1.91
C GLU A 24 -19.68 -3.99 0.80
N GLU A 25 -20.11 -2.78 1.13
CA GLU A 25 -20.39 -1.72 0.16
C GLU A 25 -19.14 -1.31 -0.61
N THR A 26 -18.02 -1.15 0.10
CA THR A 26 -16.72 -0.84 -0.51
C THR A 26 -16.23 -2.01 -1.37
N ALA A 27 -16.40 -3.25 -0.91
CA ALA A 27 -16.01 -4.45 -1.64
C ALA A 27 -16.82 -4.62 -2.95
N VAL A 28 -18.12 -4.32 -2.92
CA VAL A 28 -18.96 -4.28 -4.13
C VAL A 28 -18.45 -3.26 -5.14
N TRP A 29 -18.13 -2.05 -4.68
CA TRP A 29 -17.59 -1.01 -5.56
C TRP A 29 -16.24 -1.41 -6.17
N VAL A 30 -15.34 -1.96 -5.38
CA VAL A 30 -14.04 -2.47 -5.86
C VAL A 30 -14.25 -3.61 -6.86
N ALA A 31 -15.14 -4.56 -6.58
CA ALA A 31 -15.46 -5.65 -7.50
C ALA A 31 -16.03 -5.14 -8.84
N GLN A 32 -16.88 -4.11 -8.82
CA GLN A 32 -17.37 -3.46 -10.04
C GLN A 32 -16.23 -2.84 -10.85
N LEU A 33 -15.28 -2.14 -10.20
CA LEU A 33 -14.11 -1.60 -10.86
C LEU A 33 -13.27 -2.70 -11.54
N LEU A 34 -13.07 -3.83 -10.86
CA LEU A 34 -12.32 -4.97 -11.41
C LEU A 34 -13.00 -5.55 -12.66
N VAL A 35 -14.31 -5.71 -12.63
CA VAL A 35 -15.08 -6.27 -13.75
C VAL A 35 -15.11 -5.33 -14.95
N VAL A 36 -15.27 -4.02 -14.75
CA VAL A 36 -15.32 -3.01 -15.82
C VAL A 36 -14.10 -3.11 -16.75
N HIS A 37 -12.92 -3.40 -16.23
CA HIS A 37 -11.68 -3.47 -17.00
C HIS A 37 -11.10 -4.88 -17.11
N GLY A 38 -11.85 -5.92 -16.69
CA GLY A 38 -11.38 -7.30 -16.76
C GLY A 38 -10.09 -7.54 -15.95
N VAL A 39 -10.03 -7.01 -14.72
CA VAL A 39 -8.82 -7.05 -13.87
C VAL A 39 -8.82 -8.29 -13.01
N GLU A 40 -7.74 -9.06 -13.06
CA GLU A 40 -7.43 -10.08 -12.06
C GLU A 40 -6.83 -9.43 -10.82
N LEU A 41 -7.47 -9.60 -9.65
CA LEU A 41 -6.95 -9.18 -8.37
C LEU A 41 -6.33 -10.38 -7.64
N ALA A 42 -5.03 -10.31 -7.35
CA ALA A 42 -4.31 -11.31 -6.59
C ALA A 42 -3.87 -10.77 -5.23
N ILE A 43 -4.39 -11.34 -4.13
CA ILE A 43 -3.92 -11.05 -2.78
C ILE A 43 -2.79 -12.03 -2.47
N THR A 44 -1.58 -11.51 -2.25
CA THR A 44 -0.36 -12.30 -2.12
C THR A 44 0.22 -12.20 -0.71
N ARG A 45 1.09 -13.16 -0.36
CA ARG A 45 1.88 -13.06 0.88
C ARG A 45 2.66 -11.74 0.91
N GLU A 46 2.99 -11.29 2.11
CA GLU A 46 3.79 -10.09 2.33
C GLU A 46 5.10 -10.11 1.51
N ARG A 47 5.34 -9.05 0.77
CA ARG A 47 6.57 -8.79 0.03
C ARG A 47 7.30 -7.61 0.66
N SER A 48 8.57 -7.77 0.98
CA SER A 48 9.38 -6.70 1.58
C SER A 48 9.74 -5.56 0.63
N SER A 49 9.66 -5.81 -0.69
CA SER A 49 10.10 -4.84 -1.72
C SER A 49 8.99 -3.91 -2.21
N LYS A 50 7.72 -4.31 -2.06
CA LYS A 50 6.55 -3.53 -2.52
C LYS A 50 5.26 -3.95 -1.82
N TYR A 51 4.33 -3.03 -1.68
CA TYR A 51 2.99 -3.30 -1.13
C TYR A 51 2.03 -3.88 -2.17
N ALA A 52 2.17 -3.42 -3.42
CA ALA A 52 1.32 -3.80 -4.54
C ALA A 52 2.08 -3.65 -5.87
N ASP A 53 1.47 -4.12 -6.96
CA ASP A 53 1.87 -3.78 -8.31
C ASP A 53 0.71 -4.00 -9.31
N TYR A 54 0.62 -3.09 -10.27
CA TYR A 54 -0.18 -3.23 -11.47
C TYR A 54 0.68 -3.76 -12.62
N ARG A 55 0.13 -4.71 -13.39
CA ARG A 55 0.72 -5.24 -14.62
C ARG A 55 -0.27 -5.10 -15.77
N PRO A 56 0.11 -4.42 -16.86
CA PRO A 56 -0.71 -4.34 -18.07
C PRO A 56 -0.81 -5.70 -18.77
N PRO A 57 -1.74 -5.85 -19.73
CA PRO A 57 -1.88 -7.08 -20.50
C PRO A 57 -0.58 -7.47 -21.19
N TRP A 58 -0.23 -8.74 -21.07
CA TRP A 58 0.94 -9.31 -21.72
C TRP A 58 0.64 -10.73 -22.23
N ARG A 59 0.88 -10.98 -23.53
CA ARG A 59 0.53 -12.24 -24.22
C ARG A 59 -0.97 -12.55 -24.05
N HIS A 60 -1.31 -13.67 -23.35
CA HIS A 60 -2.69 -14.12 -23.14
C HIS A 60 -3.27 -13.71 -21.76
N LYS A 61 -2.56 -12.89 -20.99
CA LYS A 61 -3.02 -12.39 -19.67
C LYS A 61 -3.59 -11.00 -19.80
N GLY A 62 -4.71 -10.77 -19.12
CA GLY A 62 -5.33 -9.45 -18.98
C GLY A 62 -4.59 -8.55 -17.98
N HIS A 63 -5.27 -7.52 -17.52
CA HIS A 63 -4.78 -6.65 -16.46
C HIS A 63 -4.69 -7.42 -15.13
N VAL A 64 -3.59 -7.24 -14.39
CA VAL A 64 -3.40 -7.88 -13.08
C VAL A 64 -2.99 -6.82 -12.06
N ILE A 65 -3.68 -6.80 -10.92
CA ILE A 65 -3.29 -6.03 -9.73
C ILE A 65 -2.95 -7.02 -8.63
N THR A 66 -1.78 -6.86 -8.00
CA THR A 66 -1.40 -7.67 -6.84
C THR A 66 -1.27 -6.80 -5.60
N LEU A 67 -1.78 -7.26 -4.46
CA LEU A 67 -1.73 -6.58 -3.16
C LEU A 67 -1.20 -7.54 -2.09
N ASN A 68 -0.46 -7.00 -1.13
CA ASN A 68 0.00 -7.80 0.01
C ASN A 68 -1.16 -8.05 0.99
N ALA A 69 -1.26 -9.27 1.49
CA ALA A 69 -2.31 -9.70 2.42
C ALA A 69 -2.22 -9.09 3.82
N ASN A 70 -1.05 -8.56 4.20
CA ASN A 70 -0.84 -7.92 5.50
C ASN A 70 -1.19 -6.43 5.54
N LEU A 71 -1.76 -5.89 4.46
CA LEU A 71 -2.24 -4.51 4.45
C LEU A 71 -3.47 -4.36 5.35
N ARG A 72 -3.53 -3.26 6.09
CA ARG A 72 -4.71 -2.89 6.88
C ARG A 72 -5.81 -2.32 5.99
N PRO A 73 -7.06 -2.31 6.43
CA PRO A 73 -8.22 -1.99 5.59
C PRO A 73 -8.11 -0.70 4.78
N LEU A 74 -7.80 0.43 5.41
CA LEU A 74 -7.73 1.73 4.73
C LEU A 74 -6.51 1.83 3.82
N SER A 75 -5.37 1.27 4.27
CA SER A 75 -4.16 1.15 3.47
C SER A 75 -4.39 0.24 2.26
N PHE A 76 -5.14 -0.87 2.42
CA PHE A 76 -5.48 -1.77 1.33
C PHE A 76 -6.29 -1.05 0.24
N LEU A 77 -7.35 -0.33 0.64
CA LEU A 77 -8.17 0.43 -0.31
C LEU A 77 -7.34 1.51 -1.00
N LEU A 78 -6.56 2.30 -0.27
CA LEU A 78 -5.80 3.40 -0.84
C LEU A 78 -4.74 2.91 -1.84
N ILE A 79 -4.04 1.83 -1.51
CA ILE A 79 -3.03 1.20 -2.37
C ILE A 79 -3.70 0.55 -3.58
N PHE A 80 -4.85 -0.11 -3.41
CA PHE A 80 -5.65 -0.62 -4.54
C PHE A 80 -5.98 0.51 -5.52
N LEU A 81 -6.50 1.64 -5.05
CA LEU A 81 -6.84 2.79 -5.91
C LEU A 81 -5.60 3.36 -6.62
N HIS A 82 -4.42 3.29 -6.00
CA HIS A 82 -3.17 3.68 -6.64
C HIS A 82 -2.83 2.77 -7.83
N GLU A 83 -2.88 1.46 -7.65
CA GLU A 83 -2.60 0.49 -8.72
C GLU A 83 -3.67 0.55 -9.82
N TYR A 84 -4.93 0.78 -9.42
CA TYR A 84 -6.02 0.97 -10.37
C TYR A 84 -5.88 2.27 -11.19
N ALA A 85 -5.27 3.32 -10.62
CA ALA A 85 -4.93 4.53 -11.37
C ALA A 85 -3.87 4.29 -12.44
N HIS A 86 -2.92 3.38 -12.22
CA HIS A 86 -1.99 2.93 -13.26
C HIS A 86 -2.74 2.27 -14.43
N LEU A 87 -3.72 1.41 -14.12
CA LEU A 87 -4.57 0.78 -15.13
C LEU A 87 -5.35 1.83 -15.93
N LEU A 88 -6.05 2.75 -15.26
CA LEU A 88 -6.82 3.80 -15.94
C LEU A 88 -5.92 4.62 -16.87
N THR A 89 -4.74 4.99 -16.40
CA THR A 89 -3.76 5.73 -17.22
C THR A 89 -3.34 4.93 -18.46
N TRP A 90 -3.11 3.64 -18.28
CA TRP A 90 -2.76 2.75 -19.40
C TRP A 90 -3.91 2.63 -20.41
N VAL A 91 -5.16 2.50 -19.95
CA VAL A 91 -6.35 2.41 -20.80
C VAL A 91 -6.65 3.73 -21.50
N GLU A 92 -6.60 4.85 -20.77
CA GLU A 92 -6.99 6.17 -21.28
C GLU A 92 -5.91 6.79 -22.20
N SER A 93 -4.63 6.54 -21.92
CA SER A 93 -3.50 7.24 -22.55
C SER A 93 -2.49 6.32 -23.22
N GLY A 94 -2.66 5.00 -23.10
CA GLY A 94 -1.83 3.98 -23.74
C GLY A 94 -0.49 3.71 -23.05
N PRO A 95 0.32 2.77 -23.60
CA PRO A 95 1.51 2.24 -22.93
C PRO A 95 2.72 3.18 -22.90
N ARG A 96 2.68 4.30 -23.63
CA ARG A 96 3.81 5.26 -23.74
C ARG A 96 3.80 6.33 -22.66
N VAL A 97 2.77 6.40 -21.83
CA VAL A 97 2.68 7.39 -20.75
C VAL A 97 3.62 7.04 -19.61
N ARG A 98 4.22 8.04 -18.99
CA ARG A 98 5.11 7.86 -17.84
C ARG A 98 4.33 7.24 -16.69
N PRO A 99 4.77 6.10 -16.09
CA PRO A 99 4.05 5.40 -15.04
C PRO A 99 3.67 6.26 -13.83
N HIS A 100 4.43 7.32 -13.55
CA HIS A 100 4.19 8.24 -12.44
C HIS A 100 4.04 9.69 -12.92
N GLY A 101 3.45 9.89 -14.10
CA GLY A 101 3.16 11.19 -14.71
C GLY A 101 1.91 11.87 -14.13
N PRO A 102 1.60 13.10 -14.62
CA PRO A 102 0.43 13.87 -14.19
C PRO A 102 -0.90 13.17 -14.50
N GLU A 103 -0.98 12.37 -15.57
CA GLU A 103 -2.17 11.62 -15.97
C GLU A 103 -2.55 10.61 -14.87
N ARG A 104 -1.58 9.83 -14.39
CA ARG A 104 -1.81 8.89 -13.29
C ARG A 104 -2.18 9.63 -12.00
N ALA A 105 -1.51 10.75 -11.69
CA ALA A 105 -1.83 11.53 -10.50
C ALA A 105 -3.29 12.05 -10.56
N ALA A 106 -3.73 12.50 -11.72
CA ALA A 106 -5.12 12.93 -11.93
C ALA A 106 -6.11 11.76 -11.80
N ALA A 107 -5.81 10.60 -12.39
CA ALA A 107 -6.63 9.40 -12.26
C ALA A 107 -6.75 8.95 -10.81
N TYR A 108 -5.64 8.91 -10.07
CA TYR A 108 -5.61 8.57 -8.66
C TYR A 108 -6.44 9.55 -7.80
N ALA A 109 -6.27 10.85 -8.04
CA ALA A 109 -7.06 11.87 -7.34
C ALA A 109 -8.57 11.72 -7.61
N ARG A 110 -8.98 11.44 -8.86
CA ARG A 110 -10.39 11.16 -9.20
C ARG A 110 -10.95 9.99 -8.41
N LEU A 111 -10.19 8.88 -8.30
CA LEU A 111 -10.59 7.68 -7.57
C LEU A 111 -10.71 7.94 -6.08
N VAL A 112 -9.70 8.57 -5.47
CA VAL A 112 -9.70 8.91 -4.03
C VAL A 112 -10.84 9.86 -3.69
N HIS A 113 -11.07 10.91 -4.48
CA HIS A 113 -12.22 11.82 -4.28
C HIS A 113 -13.55 11.09 -4.46
N GLY A 114 -13.63 10.14 -5.40
CA GLY A 114 -14.80 9.29 -5.57
C GLY A 114 -15.09 8.42 -4.35
N ALA A 115 -14.06 7.84 -3.75
CA ALA A 115 -14.17 7.04 -2.53
C ALA A 115 -14.57 7.89 -1.31
N ILE A 116 -14.00 9.10 -1.17
CA ILE A 116 -14.39 10.07 -0.13
C ILE A 116 -15.87 10.42 -0.23
N ARG A 117 -16.37 10.77 -1.43
CA ARG A 117 -17.79 11.12 -1.63
C ARG A 117 -18.76 9.98 -1.32
N ARG A 118 -18.31 8.73 -1.41
CA ARG A 118 -19.08 7.54 -1.07
C ARG A 118 -18.99 7.15 0.41
N GLY A 119 -18.20 7.87 1.21
CA GLY A 119 -18.01 7.56 2.62
C GLY A 119 -17.11 6.34 2.87
N TYR A 120 -16.29 5.92 1.90
CA TYR A 120 -15.41 4.75 2.05
C TYR A 120 -14.14 5.05 2.85
N PHE A 121 -13.87 6.31 3.14
CA PHE A 121 -12.85 6.74 4.07
C PHE A 121 -13.48 7.50 5.24
N PRO A 122 -13.02 7.28 6.48
CA PRO A 122 -13.45 8.05 7.64
C PRO A 122 -13.23 9.56 7.44
N GLU A 123 -14.08 10.39 8.02
CA GLU A 123 -14.04 11.85 7.87
C GLU A 123 -12.66 12.44 8.25
N ALA A 124 -12.06 11.89 9.31
CA ALA A 124 -10.70 12.30 9.75
C ALA A 124 -9.64 12.16 8.65
N MET A 125 -9.83 11.25 7.67
CA MET A 125 -8.94 11.07 6.53
C MET A 125 -9.15 12.08 5.41
N HIS A 126 -10.30 12.73 5.32
CA HIS A 126 -10.65 13.58 4.16
C HIS A 126 -9.65 14.72 3.97
N GLY A 127 -9.24 15.38 5.05
CA GLY A 127 -8.25 16.46 5.02
C GLY A 127 -6.87 16.01 4.54
N PRO A 128 -6.26 15.01 5.21
CA PRO A 128 -4.98 14.41 4.79
C PRO A 128 -4.99 13.92 3.34
N LEU A 129 -6.02 13.15 2.93
CA LEU A 129 -6.14 12.65 1.57
C LEU A 129 -6.23 13.78 0.53
N ARG A 130 -7.05 14.81 0.77
CA ARG A 130 -7.16 15.95 -0.15
C ARG A 130 -5.86 16.73 -0.26
N ARG A 131 -5.09 16.90 0.83
CA ARG A 131 -3.76 17.52 0.77
C ARG A 131 -2.79 16.69 -0.06
N ALA A 132 -2.77 15.38 0.17
CA ALA A 132 -1.94 14.45 -0.56
C ALA A 132 -2.22 14.49 -2.07
N MET A 133 -3.49 14.55 -2.48
CA MET A 133 -3.89 14.58 -3.90
C MET A 133 -3.56 15.90 -4.62
N ARG A 134 -3.25 16.98 -3.90
CA ARG A 134 -2.82 18.27 -4.48
C ARG A 134 -1.34 18.31 -4.89
N GLN A 135 -0.54 17.35 -4.44
CA GLN A 135 0.90 17.31 -4.73
C GLN A 135 1.16 16.40 -5.94
N PRO A 136 1.44 16.95 -7.14
CA PRO A 136 1.53 16.16 -8.38
C PRO A 136 2.78 15.29 -8.48
N GLN A 137 3.72 15.37 -7.56
CA GLN A 137 5.08 14.83 -7.69
C GLN A 137 5.35 13.58 -6.86
N VAL A 138 4.37 12.80 -6.46
CA VAL A 138 4.68 11.64 -5.64
C VAL A 138 4.75 10.38 -6.48
N SER A 139 5.98 10.05 -6.82
CA SER A 139 6.39 8.76 -7.34
C SER A 139 6.35 7.74 -6.19
N GLY A 140 5.47 6.75 -6.27
CA GLY A 140 5.42 5.66 -5.31
C GLY A 140 4.02 5.39 -4.76
N CYS A 141 3.82 4.18 -4.25
CA CYS A 141 2.53 3.67 -3.79
C CYS A 141 1.93 4.41 -2.60
N ALA A 142 2.62 5.39 -2.05
CA ALA A 142 2.07 6.30 -1.06
C ALA A 142 3.05 7.44 -0.79
N GLN A 143 2.52 8.61 -0.56
CA GLN A 143 3.30 9.67 0.08
C GLN A 143 3.74 9.16 1.44
N PRO A 144 5.05 9.21 1.79
CA PRO A 144 5.52 8.70 3.07
C PRO A 144 4.75 9.27 4.26
N GLU A 145 4.44 10.57 4.21
CA GLU A 145 3.63 11.27 5.22
C GLU A 145 2.21 10.73 5.34
N LEU A 146 1.55 10.44 4.21
CA LEU A 146 0.21 9.85 4.21
C LEU A 146 0.22 8.43 4.74
N MET A 147 1.22 7.62 4.37
CA MET A 147 1.34 6.25 4.89
C MET A 147 1.72 6.21 6.36
N GLU A 148 2.53 7.17 6.83
CA GLU A 148 2.82 7.31 8.24
C GLU A 148 1.56 7.69 9.02
N TRP A 149 0.81 8.68 8.52
CA TRP A 149 -0.46 9.07 9.12
C TRP A 149 -1.47 7.91 9.13
N LEU A 150 -1.57 7.14 8.04
CA LEU A 150 -2.42 5.94 7.96
C LEU A 150 -2.05 4.91 9.00
N ARG A 151 -0.76 4.63 9.16
CA ARG A 151 -0.28 3.69 10.18
C ARG A 151 -0.68 4.11 11.58
N GLN A 152 -0.56 5.40 11.89
CA GLN A 152 -0.99 5.95 13.18
C GLN A 152 -2.51 5.87 13.34
N PHE A 153 -3.26 6.17 12.28
CA PHE A 153 -4.72 6.17 12.30
C PHE A 153 -5.32 4.76 12.41
N GLU A 154 -4.78 3.79 11.67
CA GLU A 154 -5.24 2.39 11.70
C GLU A 154 -4.80 1.63 12.97
N GLY A 155 -4.09 2.29 13.87
CA GLY A 155 -3.50 1.70 15.07
C GLY A 155 -2.31 0.81 14.69
N GLN A 156 -1.13 1.21 15.11
CA GLN A 156 0.03 0.32 15.05
C GLN A 156 -0.17 -0.78 16.09
N GLU A 157 0.34 -1.98 15.83
CA GLU A 157 0.73 -2.87 16.92
C GLU A 157 1.65 -2.05 17.83
N GLU A 158 1.27 -1.90 19.08
CA GLU A 158 1.94 -1.03 20.04
C GLU A 158 3.45 -1.31 20.04
N GLY A 159 4.26 -0.27 19.80
CA GLY A 159 5.72 -0.38 19.78
C GLY A 159 6.38 -0.68 18.42
N TRP A 160 5.64 -0.83 17.31
CA TRP A 160 6.25 -0.99 15.98
C TRP A 160 6.32 0.34 15.24
N LEU A 161 7.52 0.71 14.78
CA LEU A 161 7.82 1.96 14.08
C LEU A 161 8.47 1.65 12.72
N THR A 162 8.52 2.63 11.81
CA THR A 162 9.37 2.45 10.63
C THR A 162 10.83 2.60 10.99
N LEU A 163 11.69 1.84 10.30
CA LEU A 163 13.14 1.95 10.49
C LEU A 163 13.64 3.39 10.31
N GLU A 164 12.98 4.18 9.46
CA GLU A 164 13.33 5.58 9.22
C GLU A 164 13.22 6.45 10.49
N THR A 165 12.21 6.21 11.32
CA THR A 165 11.96 7.01 12.53
C THR A 165 12.93 6.75 13.68
N LEU A 166 13.67 5.62 13.65
CA LEU A 166 14.65 5.34 14.69
C LEU A 166 15.91 6.19 14.50
N GLU A 167 16.62 6.47 15.58
CA GLU A 167 17.94 7.08 15.53
C GLU A 167 19.02 6.07 15.05
N GLN A 168 20.09 6.56 14.47
CA GLN A 168 21.24 5.73 14.13
C GLN A 168 21.85 5.13 15.40
N GLY A 169 22.24 3.85 15.36
CA GLY A 169 22.73 3.11 16.53
C GLY A 169 21.62 2.40 17.31
N THR A 170 20.33 2.75 17.11
CA THR A 170 19.22 2.07 17.79
C THR A 170 19.20 0.60 17.41
N ARG A 171 19.08 -0.27 18.43
CA ARG A 171 18.82 -1.70 18.24
C ARG A 171 17.32 -1.89 18.02
N PHE A 172 16.98 -2.76 17.08
CA PHE A 172 15.59 -3.04 16.75
C PHE A 172 15.40 -4.50 16.34
N GLU A 173 14.18 -4.97 16.54
CA GLU A 173 13.73 -6.29 16.12
C GLU A 173 12.81 -6.19 14.91
N THR A 174 12.95 -7.11 13.96
CA THR A 174 12.01 -7.29 12.85
C THR A 174 10.87 -8.24 13.23
N LYS A 175 9.76 -8.25 12.47
CA LYS A 175 8.65 -9.21 12.67
C LYS A 175 9.08 -10.68 12.57
N ALA A 176 10.20 -10.96 11.94
CA ALA A 176 10.80 -12.29 11.87
C ALA A 176 11.68 -12.63 13.09
N GLY A 177 11.69 -11.80 14.14
CA GLY A 177 12.48 -12.01 15.35
C GLY A 177 13.98 -11.73 15.18
N MET A 178 14.40 -11.16 14.06
CA MET A 178 15.81 -10.84 13.84
C MET A 178 16.15 -9.47 14.43
N VAL A 179 17.25 -9.40 15.16
CA VAL A 179 17.72 -8.18 15.81
C VAL A 179 18.85 -7.54 14.99
N PHE A 180 18.78 -6.22 14.84
CA PHE A 180 19.75 -5.40 14.13
C PHE A 180 20.07 -4.13 14.90
N GLU A 181 21.19 -3.52 14.57
CA GLU A 181 21.55 -2.15 14.93
C GLU A 181 21.48 -1.27 13.69
N LYS A 182 20.77 -0.14 13.77
CA LYS A 182 20.60 0.78 12.66
C LYS A 182 21.91 1.52 12.35
N GLY A 183 22.38 1.38 11.13
CA GLY A 183 23.56 2.07 10.61
C GLY A 183 23.23 3.27 9.72
N PRO A 184 24.19 3.74 8.92
CA PRO A 184 24.03 4.91 8.07
C PRO A 184 23.01 4.69 6.95
N LYS A 185 22.35 5.81 6.55
CA LYS A 185 21.37 5.84 5.46
C LYS A 185 22.07 5.92 4.11
N GLY A 186 21.66 5.06 3.17
CA GLY A 186 21.86 5.26 1.75
C GLY A 186 20.69 6.07 1.15
N ARG A 187 20.33 5.83 -0.11
CA ARG A 187 19.22 6.58 -0.76
C ARG A 187 17.86 6.30 -0.09
N THR A 188 17.46 5.04 -0.01
CA THR A 188 16.17 4.58 0.55
C THR A 188 16.34 3.43 1.53
N ARG A 189 17.56 3.10 1.90
CA ARG A 189 17.90 1.94 2.72
C ARG A 189 18.98 2.29 3.73
N TYR A 190 18.96 1.57 4.86
CA TYR A 190 19.94 1.67 5.91
C TYR A 190 20.86 0.45 5.89
N ARG A 191 22.16 0.64 6.12
CA ARG A 191 23.13 -0.44 6.33
C ARG A 191 23.07 -0.84 7.81
N CYS A 192 22.37 -1.93 8.13
CA CYS A 192 22.13 -2.38 9.49
C CYS A 192 23.03 -3.58 9.81
N ARG A 193 23.52 -3.67 11.04
CA ARG A 193 24.36 -4.75 11.53
C ARG A 193 23.49 -5.76 12.30
N ARG A 194 23.51 -7.03 11.91
CA ARG A 194 22.79 -8.10 12.61
C ARG A 194 23.41 -8.40 13.98
N ILE A 195 22.57 -8.63 14.98
CA ILE A 195 22.97 -9.00 16.33
C ILE A 195 22.24 -10.30 16.72
N PRO A 196 22.95 -11.39 17.16
CA PRO A 196 24.39 -11.58 17.11
C PRO A 196 24.89 -11.89 15.68
N GLY A 197 26.19 -11.85 15.47
CA GLY A 197 26.82 -12.32 14.23
C GLY A 197 27.51 -11.24 13.41
N GLY A 198 27.21 -9.96 13.61
CA GLY A 198 27.95 -8.81 13.02
C GLY A 198 27.80 -8.61 11.51
N ALA A 199 27.10 -9.49 10.78
CA ALA A 199 26.86 -9.36 9.34
C ALA A 199 26.03 -8.11 9.01
N TYR A 200 26.35 -7.44 7.89
CA TYR A 200 25.63 -6.25 7.44
C TYR A 200 24.55 -6.60 6.43
N TYR A 201 23.40 -5.94 6.61
CA TYR A 201 22.22 -6.03 5.75
C TYR A 201 21.78 -4.65 5.30
N VAL A 202 21.21 -4.58 4.10
CA VAL A 202 20.68 -3.35 3.53
C VAL A 202 19.16 -3.40 3.64
N ILE A 203 18.61 -2.67 4.62
CA ILE A 203 17.20 -2.72 5.01
C ILE A 203 16.47 -1.46 4.54
N HIS A 204 15.29 -1.64 3.93
CA HIS A 204 14.50 -0.53 3.41
C HIS A 204 13.95 0.35 4.55
N GLN A 205 13.95 1.67 4.35
CA GLN A 205 13.55 2.66 5.36
C GLN A 205 12.12 2.48 5.90
N SER A 206 11.21 1.90 5.11
CA SER A 206 9.80 1.68 5.50
C SER A 206 9.54 0.35 6.21
N LEU A 207 10.58 -0.48 6.45
CA LEU A 207 10.38 -1.70 7.21
C LEU A 207 9.86 -1.38 8.61
N LEU A 208 8.77 -2.06 9.03
CA LEU A 208 8.28 -2.00 10.41
C LEU A 208 9.21 -2.78 11.32
N VAL A 209 9.67 -2.12 12.37
CA VAL A 209 10.63 -2.63 13.35
C VAL A 209 10.20 -2.20 14.75
N ARG A 210 10.54 -2.98 15.76
CA ARG A 210 10.33 -2.65 17.17
C ARG A 210 11.65 -2.21 17.79
N PRO A 211 11.80 -0.96 18.29
CA PRO A 211 13.00 -0.55 19.00
C PRO A 211 13.16 -1.37 20.27
N LEU A 212 14.39 -1.81 20.53
CA LEU A 212 14.76 -2.48 21.75
C LEU A 212 15.42 -1.45 22.67
N ASN A 213 14.71 -1.03 23.71
CA ASN A 213 15.26 -0.17 24.74
C ASN A 213 16.30 -0.98 25.56
N GLU A 214 17.40 -0.36 25.92
CA GLU A 214 18.46 -1.01 26.75
C GLU A 214 18.01 -1.39 28.16
N SER A 215 16.75 -1.08 28.53
CA SER A 215 16.23 -1.27 29.88
C SER A 215 15.69 -2.67 30.21
N THR A 216 15.85 -3.68 29.34
CA THR A 216 15.41 -5.06 29.63
C THR A 216 16.60 -6.02 29.72
N LYS A 217 17.62 -5.66 30.50
CA LYS A 217 18.59 -6.62 31.02
C LYS A 217 18.70 -6.41 32.51
N SER A 218 17.81 -7.03 33.26
CA SER A 218 18.04 -7.47 34.64
C SER A 218 16.87 -8.33 35.09
N ALA A 219 16.94 -9.62 34.92
CA ALA A 219 16.48 -10.66 35.79
C ALA A 219 16.96 -12.00 35.25
#